data_c0203354af7de1f1a8801ebd602b7df7
#
_entry.id   c0203354af7de1f1a8801ebd602b7df7
#
_cell.length_a   1.000
_cell.length_b   1.000
_cell.length_c   1.000
_cell.angle_alpha   90.00
_cell.angle_beta   90.00
_cell.angle_gamma   90.00
#
_symmetry.space_group_name_H-M   'P 1'
#
loop_
_entity.id
_entity.type
_entity.pdbx_description
1 polymer ?
#
loop_
_entity_poly.entity_id
_entity_poly.type
_entity_poly.pdbx_seq_one_letter_code
_entity_poly.pdbx_strand_id
1 'polypeptide(L)'
;LTDTPQDRQTVMFSATMPKAIMDIARNFQKDAKVIKVVRKELTVSNIEQFYYEVRPKNKTEVLCRLIDIYNPRLSVVFCNTKRQVDELISELKGRGYFADGIHGDMKQQQRDRVMDDFRSGKVDILIATDVAARGIDVDDVDMVFNYDIPQDEEYYVHRIGRTGRAGRSGMALSFISGKEVYKLKDIERYCKTKILAKPVPSLDDVKNTKVDNMFEKIKQTIEEGGLTDMVNLVEEHVNQEEYTSMDMAAALLKMLIGDTLEREDEVENFHFDIDKDDSRMVRLFINIGKKDKIKPSNILGAIAGESGMPGKLVGAIDMMDNYTFVDVPAIHAEKVLKAMNDNVQIKGRRVNMEKANQTRGKSHGKSKHKNRDKSKKNRD
;
A
#
# COMPACT_ATOMS: atom_id res chain seq x y z
N LEU A 1 -14.86 5.86 39.87
CA LEU A 1 -14.02 6.47 40.92
C LEU A 1 -14.83 7.00 42.12
N THR A 2 -16.15 7.15 41.99
CA THR A 2 -17.05 7.52 43.08
C THR A 2 -17.11 6.47 44.19
N ASP A 3 -16.91 5.19 43.84
CA ASP A 3 -17.02 4.04 44.77
C ASP A 3 -15.65 3.62 45.36
N THR A 4 -14.65 4.48 45.24
CA THR A 4 -13.32 4.21 45.80
C THR A 4 -13.01 5.17 46.97
N PRO A 5 -12.19 4.75 47.97
CA PRO A 5 -11.84 5.60 49.10
C PRO A 5 -11.33 6.98 48.69
N GLN A 6 -11.70 8.00 49.46
CA GLN A 6 -11.34 9.39 49.15
C GLN A 6 -9.86 9.71 49.45
N ASP A 7 -9.24 8.97 50.32
CA ASP A 7 -7.82 9.06 50.72
C ASP A 7 -6.86 8.28 49.85
N ARG A 8 -7.37 7.68 48.75
CA ARG A 8 -6.54 6.91 47.79
C ARG A 8 -5.45 7.75 47.16
N GLN A 9 -4.34 7.15 46.86
CA GLN A 9 -3.35 7.67 45.93
C GLN A 9 -3.70 7.21 44.49
N THR A 10 -3.86 8.15 43.57
CA THR A 10 -4.12 7.85 42.15
C THR A 10 -2.86 8.12 41.31
N VAL A 11 -2.35 7.09 40.63
CA VAL A 11 -1.18 7.18 39.76
C VAL A 11 -1.64 6.88 38.33
N MET A 12 -1.16 7.67 37.37
CA MET A 12 -1.42 7.45 35.95
C MET A 12 -0.10 7.29 35.21
N PHE A 13 -0.02 6.23 34.40
CA PHE A 13 1.11 6.00 33.50
C PHE A 13 0.59 6.00 32.05
N SER A 14 1.25 6.75 31.19
CA SER A 14 0.95 6.75 29.76
C SER A 14 2.19 7.14 28.99
N ALA A 15 2.38 6.50 27.82
CA ALA A 15 3.43 6.89 26.89
C ALA A 15 3.09 8.22 26.19
N THR A 16 1.80 8.53 26.03
CA THR A 16 1.27 9.75 25.42
C THR A 16 0.24 10.39 26.35
N MET A 17 0.21 11.71 26.42
CA MET A 17 -0.70 12.48 27.27
C MET A 17 -1.45 13.54 26.44
N PRO A 18 -2.39 13.11 25.57
CA PRO A 18 -3.25 14.02 24.83
C PRO A 18 -4.07 14.91 25.78
N LYS A 19 -4.54 16.05 25.29
CA LYS A 19 -5.29 17.03 26.10
C LYS A 19 -6.47 16.39 26.87
N ALA A 20 -7.21 15.48 26.23
CA ALA A 20 -8.32 14.78 26.89
C ALA A 20 -7.87 13.94 28.09
N ILE A 21 -6.73 13.26 28.02
CA ILE A 21 -6.17 12.48 29.14
C ILE A 21 -5.63 13.40 30.23
N MET A 22 -5.01 14.52 29.86
CA MET A 22 -4.60 15.57 30.84
C MET A 22 -5.79 16.17 31.59
N ASP A 23 -6.90 16.38 30.92
CA ASP A 23 -8.12 16.91 31.55
C ASP A 23 -8.71 15.86 32.51
N ILE A 24 -8.70 14.57 32.16
CA ILE A 24 -9.08 13.48 33.07
C ILE A 24 -8.14 13.47 34.30
N ALA A 25 -6.83 13.54 34.08
CA ALA A 25 -5.85 13.57 35.17
C ALA A 25 -6.12 14.71 36.13
N ARG A 26 -6.37 15.93 35.65
CA ARG A 26 -6.68 17.10 36.46
C ARG A 26 -7.96 16.94 37.27
N ASN A 27 -8.97 16.25 36.73
CA ASN A 27 -10.25 16.05 37.39
C ASN A 27 -10.22 15.00 38.51
N PHE A 28 -9.33 14.01 38.40
CA PHE A 28 -9.32 12.83 39.28
C PHE A 28 -8.06 12.67 40.14
N GLN A 29 -7.05 13.51 39.95
CA GLN A 29 -5.84 13.54 40.77
C GLN A 29 -5.79 14.84 41.58
N LYS A 30 -5.39 14.74 42.83
CA LYS A 30 -5.12 15.89 43.72
C LYS A 30 -3.60 16.11 43.78
N ASP A 31 -3.15 17.33 43.51
CA ASP A 31 -1.73 17.74 43.59
C ASP A 31 -0.75 16.79 42.93
N ALA A 32 -1.09 16.27 41.76
CA ALA A 32 -0.32 15.25 41.06
C ALA A 32 1.04 15.79 40.61
N LYS A 33 2.12 15.11 41.02
CA LYS A 33 3.47 15.36 40.50
C LYS A 33 3.60 14.79 39.10
N VAL A 34 3.80 15.65 38.10
CA VAL A 34 4.02 15.22 36.71
C VAL A 34 5.52 14.91 36.50
N ILE A 35 5.82 13.64 36.25
CA ILE A 35 7.18 13.19 35.90
C ILE A 35 7.17 12.87 34.40
N LYS A 36 7.92 13.66 33.62
CA LYS A 36 8.10 13.44 32.18
C LYS A 36 9.47 12.81 31.95
N VAL A 37 9.46 11.57 31.49
CA VAL A 37 10.66 10.96 30.92
C VAL A 37 10.66 11.28 29.45
N VAL A 38 11.35 12.39 29.08
CA VAL A 38 11.50 12.76 27.67
C VAL A 38 12.54 11.83 27.09
N ARG A 39 12.11 10.78 26.34
CA ARG A 39 13.02 10.13 25.41
C ARG A 39 13.33 11.14 24.30
N LYS A 40 14.58 11.54 24.17
CA LYS A 40 15.07 12.53 23.20
C LYS A 40 14.84 12.12 21.74
N GLU A 41 14.60 10.84 21.50
CA GLU A 41 14.32 10.30 20.16
C GLU A 41 13.15 9.32 20.28
N LEU A 42 12.13 9.51 19.44
CA LEU A 42 11.20 8.44 19.11
C LEU A 42 12.08 7.31 18.57
N THR A 43 12.09 6.14 19.24
CA THR A 43 12.96 4.99 18.93
C THR A 43 12.59 4.38 17.57
N VAL A 44 12.74 5.18 16.50
CA VAL A 44 12.43 4.81 15.12
C VAL A 44 13.73 4.60 14.32
N SER A 45 14.89 4.93 14.94
CA SER A 45 16.20 4.92 14.27
C SER A 45 16.66 3.54 13.80
N ASN A 46 16.19 2.47 14.43
CA ASN A 46 16.56 1.09 14.07
C ASN A 46 15.50 0.38 13.24
N ILE A 47 14.47 1.10 12.75
CA ILE A 47 13.40 0.52 11.96
C ILE A 47 13.50 1.08 10.55
N GLU A 48 13.74 0.20 9.58
CA GLU A 48 13.63 0.55 8.18
C GLU A 48 12.15 0.71 7.80
N GLN A 49 11.81 1.83 7.16
CA GLN A 49 10.43 2.18 6.87
C GLN A 49 10.26 2.40 5.39
N PHE A 50 9.33 1.63 4.80
CA PHE A 50 8.99 1.71 3.39
C PHE A 50 7.49 1.82 3.20
N TYR A 51 7.07 2.40 2.07
CA TYR A 51 5.68 2.34 1.66
C TYR A 51 5.54 1.86 0.22
N TYR A 52 4.39 1.27 -0.05
CA TYR A 52 3.98 0.79 -1.36
C TYR A 52 2.66 1.46 -1.74
N GLU A 53 2.58 2.02 -2.95
CA GLU A 53 1.31 2.50 -3.49
C GLU A 53 0.52 1.31 -4.01
N VAL A 54 -0.61 1.01 -3.36
CA VAL A 54 -1.39 -0.20 -3.63
C VAL A 54 -2.87 0.15 -3.73
N ARG A 55 -3.55 -0.32 -4.78
CA ARG A 55 -5.01 -0.22 -4.87
C ARG A 55 -5.66 -1.06 -3.77
N PRO A 56 -6.78 -0.61 -3.14
CA PRO A 56 -7.42 -1.34 -2.04
C PRO A 56 -7.69 -2.81 -2.36
N LYS A 57 -8.15 -3.13 -3.58
CA LYS A 57 -8.44 -4.49 -4.04
C LYS A 57 -7.21 -5.41 -4.16
N ASN A 58 -6.01 -4.84 -4.22
CA ASN A 58 -4.77 -5.57 -4.43
C ASN A 58 -3.93 -5.68 -3.14
N LYS A 59 -4.38 -5.08 -2.03
CA LYS A 59 -3.60 -5.05 -0.78
C LYS A 59 -3.25 -6.44 -0.27
N THR A 60 -4.19 -7.39 -0.28
CA THR A 60 -3.95 -8.77 0.18
C THR A 60 -2.92 -9.47 -0.70
N GLU A 61 -3.01 -9.31 -2.01
CA GLU A 61 -2.06 -9.92 -2.95
C GLU A 61 -0.64 -9.37 -2.74
N VAL A 62 -0.51 -8.04 -2.59
CA VAL A 62 0.79 -7.40 -2.31
C VAL A 62 1.33 -7.84 -0.96
N LEU A 63 0.46 -7.97 0.06
CA LEU A 63 0.86 -8.48 1.38
C LEU A 63 1.47 -9.89 1.26
N CYS A 64 0.79 -10.79 0.55
CA CYS A 64 1.28 -12.16 0.33
C CYS A 64 2.65 -12.15 -0.36
N ARG A 65 2.83 -11.37 -1.42
CA ARG A 65 4.12 -11.25 -2.13
C ARG A 65 5.24 -10.76 -1.21
N LEU A 66 4.96 -9.76 -0.38
CA LEU A 66 5.95 -9.22 0.55
C LEU A 66 6.29 -10.21 1.67
N ILE A 67 5.30 -10.95 2.19
CA ILE A 67 5.54 -12.04 3.13
C ILE A 67 6.42 -13.12 2.49
N ASP A 68 6.12 -13.51 1.27
CA ASP A 68 6.89 -14.52 0.53
C ASP A 68 8.34 -14.09 0.24
N ILE A 69 8.57 -12.80 -0.06
CA ILE A 69 9.90 -12.25 -0.34
C ILE A 69 10.73 -12.13 0.94
N TYR A 70 10.16 -11.50 1.96
CA TYR A 70 10.91 -11.22 3.20
C TYR A 70 10.95 -12.41 4.15
N ASN A 71 10.01 -13.35 4.01
CA ASN A 71 9.88 -14.56 4.82
C ASN A 71 10.11 -14.32 6.32
N PRO A 72 9.39 -13.38 6.96
CA PRO A 72 9.57 -13.04 8.36
C PRO A 72 9.19 -14.24 9.24
N ARG A 73 9.96 -14.52 10.27
CA ARG A 73 9.62 -15.54 11.26
C ARG A 73 8.35 -15.19 12.01
N LEU A 74 8.22 -13.92 12.42
CA LEU A 74 7.02 -13.39 13.06
C LEU A 74 6.71 -12.01 12.47
N SER A 75 5.46 -11.77 12.15
CA SER A 75 4.99 -10.48 11.64
C SER A 75 3.65 -10.05 12.25
N VAL A 76 3.45 -8.73 12.32
CA VAL A 76 2.16 -8.15 12.73
C VAL A 76 1.60 -7.31 11.60
N VAL A 77 0.33 -7.55 11.27
CA VAL A 77 -0.42 -6.83 10.24
C VAL A 77 -1.50 -5.98 10.91
N PHE A 78 -1.44 -4.66 10.74
CA PHE A 78 -2.39 -3.74 11.31
C PHE A 78 -3.49 -3.33 10.33
N CYS A 79 -4.75 -3.58 10.72
CA CYS A 79 -5.96 -3.15 10.02
C CYS A 79 -6.72 -2.11 10.86
N ASN A 80 -7.45 -1.21 10.18
CA ASN A 80 -8.22 -0.17 10.89
C ASN A 80 -9.55 -0.68 11.46
N THR A 81 -10.10 -1.80 10.95
CA THR A 81 -11.41 -2.32 11.37
C THR A 81 -11.35 -3.80 11.73
N LYS A 82 -12.21 -4.23 12.69
CA LYS A 82 -12.35 -5.63 13.07
C LYS A 82 -12.81 -6.52 11.92
N ARG A 83 -13.74 -6.05 11.09
CA ARG A 83 -14.23 -6.76 9.92
C ARG A 83 -13.09 -7.09 8.94
N GLN A 84 -12.20 -6.13 8.72
CA GLN A 84 -11.05 -6.31 7.84
C GLN A 84 -10.06 -7.34 8.41
N VAL A 85 -9.91 -7.39 9.75
CA VAL A 85 -9.12 -8.43 10.42
C VAL A 85 -9.68 -9.81 10.09
N ASP A 86 -11.00 -10.03 10.27
CA ASP A 86 -11.65 -11.32 10.01
C ASP A 86 -11.56 -11.73 8.53
N GLU A 87 -11.80 -10.77 7.60
CA GLU A 87 -11.68 -10.99 6.16
C GLU A 87 -10.25 -11.39 5.78
N LEU A 88 -9.25 -10.68 6.27
CA LEU A 88 -7.84 -10.92 5.95
C LEU A 88 -7.35 -12.26 6.54
N ILE A 89 -7.78 -12.64 7.75
CA ILE A 89 -7.48 -13.96 8.32
C ILE A 89 -8.00 -15.07 7.40
N SER A 90 -9.25 -14.94 6.95
CA SER A 90 -9.87 -15.93 6.08
C SER A 90 -9.15 -16.05 4.75
N GLU A 91 -8.79 -14.93 4.13
CA GLU A 91 -8.05 -14.91 2.87
C GLU A 91 -6.64 -15.50 2.99
N LEU A 92 -5.88 -15.15 4.04
CA LEU A 92 -4.53 -15.66 4.25
C LEU A 92 -4.53 -17.16 4.58
N LYS A 93 -5.45 -17.61 5.46
CA LYS A 93 -5.62 -19.05 5.74
C LYS A 93 -6.01 -19.84 4.48
N GLY A 94 -6.90 -19.29 3.65
CA GLY A 94 -7.29 -19.89 2.37
C GLY A 94 -6.14 -20.02 1.37
N ARG A 95 -5.09 -19.21 1.51
CA ARG A 95 -3.86 -19.25 0.71
C ARG A 95 -2.75 -20.10 1.34
N GLY A 96 -3.00 -20.70 2.52
CA GLY A 96 -2.04 -21.57 3.21
C GLY A 96 -1.10 -20.88 4.19
N TYR A 97 -1.33 -19.59 4.52
CA TYR A 97 -0.53 -18.90 5.53
C TYR A 97 -1.02 -19.24 6.96
N PHE A 98 -0.10 -19.32 7.90
CA PHE A 98 -0.41 -19.53 9.33
C PHE A 98 -0.71 -18.18 9.98
N ALA A 99 -1.90 -17.65 9.70
CA ALA A 99 -2.36 -16.36 10.18
C ALA A 99 -3.47 -16.51 11.21
N ASP A 100 -3.49 -15.66 12.24
CA ASP A 100 -4.62 -15.49 13.14
C ASP A 100 -4.71 -14.04 13.58
N GLY A 101 -5.78 -13.65 14.27
CA GLY A 101 -5.95 -12.23 14.58
C GLY A 101 -6.65 -11.95 15.88
N ILE A 102 -6.54 -10.67 16.27
CA ILE A 102 -7.14 -10.14 17.50
C ILE A 102 -7.83 -8.80 17.25
N HIS A 103 -9.05 -8.71 17.76
CA HIS A 103 -9.85 -7.48 17.73
C HIS A 103 -10.72 -7.34 18.98
N GLY A 104 -11.34 -6.16 19.17
CA GLY A 104 -12.04 -5.80 20.40
C GLY A 104 -13.23 -6.67 20.78
N ASP A 105 -13.86 -7.37 19.82
CA ASP A 105 -15.04 -8.20 20.09
C ASP A 105 -14.69 -9.61 20.60
N MET A 106 -13.41 -9.99 20.61
CA MET A 106 -12.97 -11.30 21.09
C MET A 106 -12.99 -11.37 22.61
N LYS A 107 -13.41 -12.53 23.14
CA LYS A 107 -13.30 -12.84 24.57
C LYS A 107 -11.83 -12.98 24.97
N GLN A 108 -11.49 -12.65 26.23
CA GLN A 108 -10.12 -12.70 26.71
C GLN A 108 -9.46 -14.08 26.49
N GLN A 109 -10.15 -15.15 26.78
CA GLN A 109 -9.64 -16.51 26.56
C GLN A 109 -9.26 -16.82 25.10
N GLN A 110 -10.02 -16.27 24.12
CA GLN A 110 -9.69 -16.43 22.70
C GLN A 110 -8.41 -15.64 22.34
N ARG A 111 -8.29 -14.41 22.88
CA ARG A 111 -7.09 -13.58 22.68
C ARG A 111 -5.84 -14.24 23.25
N ASP A 112 -5.94 -14.80 24.48
CA ASP A 112 -4.83 -15.48 25.14
C ASP A 112 -4.37 -16.67 24.30
N ARG A 113 -5.31 -17.47 23.78
CA ARG A 113 -4.98 -18.60 22.89
C ARG A 113 -4.25 -18.15 21.62
N VAL A 114 -4.76 -17.13 20.91
CA VAL A 114 -4.11 -16.63 19.69
C VAL A 114 -2.69 -16.13 20.02
N MET A 115 -2.51 -15.47 21.15
CA MET A 115 -1.22 -14.98 21.59
C MET A 115 -0.24 -16.10 21.92
N ASP A 116 -0.71 -17.20 22.55
CA ASP A 116 0.11 -18.36 22.86
C ASP A 116 0.52 -19.10 21.56
N ASP A 117 -0.40 -19.24 20.59
CA ASP A 117 -0.11 -19.83 19.29
C ASP A 117 0.88 -18.96 18.50
N PHE A 118 0.80 -17.62 18.58
CA PHE A 118 1.75 -16.70 17.97
C PHE A 118 3.14 -16.76 18.63
N ARG A 119 3.21 -16.73 19.97
CA ARG A 119 4.50 -16.84 20.70
C ARG A 119 5.20 -18.19 20.47
N SER A 120 4.42 -19.26 20.32
CA SER A 120 4.97 -20.60 20.05
C SER A 120 5.36 -20.82 18.59
N GLY A 121 5.08 -19.86 17.69
CA GLY A 121 5.37 -19.96 16.25
C GLY A 121 4.43 -20.89 15.47
N LYS A 122 3.30 -21.27 16.05
CA LYS A 122 2.23 -21.98 15.30
C LYS A 122 1.47 -21.03 14.37
N VAL A 123 1.45 -19.76 14.71
CA VAL A 123 0.96 -18.64 13.91
C VAL A 123 2.14 -17.71 13.72
N ASP A 124 2.48 -17.39 12.49
CA ASP A 124 3.59 -16.49 12.12
C ASP A 124 3.12 -15.09 11.71
N ILE A 125 1.82 -14.94 11.39
CA ILE A 125 1.19 -13.67 11.00
C ILE A 125 0.06 -13.33 11.96
N LEU A 126 0.28 -12.32 12.81
CA LEU A 126 -0.75 -11.81 13.71
C LEU A 126 -1.44 -10.58 13.08
N ILE A 127 -2.75 -10.64 12.87
CA ILE A 127 -3.53 -9.53 12.32
C ILE A 127 -4.27 -8.84 13.46
N ALA A 128 -4.14 -7.51 13.59
CA ALA A 128 -4.70 -6.80 14.73
C ALA A 128 -5.27 -5.42 14.39
N THR A 129 -6.23 -4.98 15.21
CA THR A 129 -6.60 -3.56 15.27
C THR A 129 -5.75 -2.84 16.32
N ASP A 130 -5.60 -1.51 16.20
CA ASP A 130 -4.83 -0.70 17.17
C ASP A 130 -5.29 -0.90 18.61
N VAL A 131 -6.62 -0.93 18.83
CA VAL A 131 -7.21 -1.09 20.16
C VAL A 131 -6.87 -2.44 20.76
N ALA A 132 -6.93 -3.49 19.95
CA ALA A 132 -6.66 -4.84 20.41
C ALA A 132 -5.16 -5.09 20.63
N ALA A 133 -4.31 -4.44 19.85
CA ALA A 133 -2.85 -4.50 19.97
C ALA A 133 -2.29 -3.70 21.17
N ARG A 134 -3.09 -2.83 21.80
CA ARG A 134 -2.68 -2.16 23.04
C ARG A 134 -2.69 -3.15 24.22
N GLY A 135 -1.59 -3.16 24.97
CA GLY A 135 -1.45 -4.02 26.14
C GLY A 135 -1.19 -5.49 25.82
N ILE A 136 -0.94 -5.82 24.55
CA ILE A 136 -0.44 -7.13 24.18
C ILE A 136 1.08 -7.09 24.19
N ASP A 137 1.67 -8.08 24.85
CA ASP A 137 3.09 -8.33 24.83
C ASP A 137 3.48 -9.03 23.51
N VAL A 138 3.34 -8.28 22.40
CA VAL A 138 3.83 -8.62 21.06
C VAL A 138 4.98 -7.69 20.78
N ASP A 139 6.09 -8.02 21.34
CA ASP A 139 7.30 -7.29 21.10
C ASP A 139 8.27 -8.20 20.35
N ASP A 140 9.11 -7.59 19.52
CA ASP A 140 10.21 -8.27 18.88
C ASP A 140 9.81 -9.13 17.66
N VAL A 141 8.86 -8.62 16.89
CA VAL A 141 8.57 -9.19 15.58
C VAL A 141 9.58 -8.68 14.54
N ASP A 142 9.84 -9.48 13.51
CA ASP A 142 10.76 -9.12 12.43
C ASP A 142 10.18 -8.00 11.58
N MET A 143 8.87 -8.05 11.33
CA MET A 143 8.21 -7.10 10.44
C MET A 143 6.85 -6.61 10.95
N VAL A 144 6.56 -5.37 10.64
CA VAL A 144 5.25 -4.75 10.84
C VAL A 144 4.68 -4.32 9.49
N PHE A 145 3.47 -4.76 9.20
CA PHE A 145 2.72 -4.32 8.04
C PHE A 145 1.58 -3.38 8.46
N ASN A 146 1.59 -2.14 8.01
CA ASN A 146 0.43 -1.27 8.08
C ASN A 146 -0.42 -1.52 6.83
N TYR A 147 -1.30 -2.54 6.88
CA TYR A 147 -2.25 -2.84 5.82
C TYR A 147 -3.17 -1.65 5.54
N ASP A 148 -3.50 -0.92 6.59
CA ASP A 148 -4.11 0.40 6.53
C ASP A 148 -3.28 1.42 7.30
N ILE A 149 -3.15 2.61 6.74
CA ILE A 149 -2.55 3.74 7.43
C ILE A 149 -3.40 4.10 8.67
N PRO A 150 -2.81 4.27 9.85
CA PRO A 150 -3.54 4.66 11.05
C PRO A 150 -4.14 6.05 10.90
N GLN A 151 -5.15 6.36 11.76
CA GLN A 151 -5.80 7.66 11.75
C GLN A 151 -4.91 8.77 12.33
N ASP A 152 -4.10 8.43 13.33
CA ASP A 152 -3.22 9.35 14.06
C ASP A 152 -1.76 8.90 13.97
N GLU A 153 -0.83 9.85 13.99
CA GLU A 153 0.61 9.60 13.87
C GLU A 153 1.17 8.84 15.08
N GLU A 154 0.59 9.04 16.28
CA GLU A 154 0.98 8.30 17.48
C GLU A 154 0.74 6.80 17.34
N TYR A 155 -0.38 6.40 16.71
CA TYR A 155 -0.65 4.99 16.45
C TYR A 155 0.39 4.38 15.51
N TYR A 156 0.86 5.14 14.51
CA TYR A 156 1.93 4.69 13.64
C TYR A 156 3.18 4.29 14.42
N VAL A 157 3.63 5.17 15.32
CA VAL A 157 4.80 4.90 16.17
C VAL A 157 4.58 3.68 17.06
N HIS A 158 3.40 3.55 17.65
CA HIS A 158 3.04 2.38 18.48
C HIS A 158 3.01 1.07 17.69
N ARG A 159 2.57 1.10 16.42
CA ARG A 159 2.57 -0.06 15.54
C ARG A 159 3.98 -0.48 15.19
N ILE A 160 4.77 0.42 14.62
CA ILE A 160 6.14 0.10 14.19
C ILE A 160 7.06 -0.23 15.38
N GLY A 161 6.78 0.32 16.57
CA GLY A 161 7.47 -0.01 17.79
C GLY A 161 7.27 -1.46 18.27
N ARG A 162 6.56 -2.34 17.53
CA ARG A 162 6.53 -3.79 17.77
C ARG A 162 7.75 -4.51 17.20
N THR A 163 8.48 -3.86 16.31
CA THR A 163 9.76 -4.33 15.76
C THR A 163 10.93 -3.43 16.18
N GLY A 164 12.14 -3.83 15.91
CA GLY A 164 13.36 -3.03 16.14
C GLY A 164 13.69 -2.79 17.62
N ARG A 165 13.29 -3.68 18.52
CA ARG A 165 13.54 -3.56 19.96
C ARG A 165 14.87 -4.23 20.38
N ALA A 166 15.34 -3.86 21.58
CA ALA A 166 16.57 -4.41 22.19
C ALA A 166 17.82 -4.28 21.29
N GLY A 167 17.90 -3.23 20.48
CA GLY A 167 19.06 -2.99 19.61
C GLY A 167 19.06 -3.80 18.30
N ARG A 168 18.00 -4.57 18.04
CA ARG A 168 17.82 -5.26 16.75
C ARG A 168 17.29 -4.32 15.68
N SER A 169 17.58 -4.64 14.42
CA SER A 169 16.95 -3.99 13.28
C SER A 169 15.53 -4.52 13.09
N GLY A 170 14.62 -3.67 12.64
CA GLY A 170 13.25 -4.04 12.30
C GLY A 170 12.83 -3.43 10.98
N MET A 171 11.74 -3.93 10.41
CA MET A 171 11.19 -3.39 9.17
C MET A 171 9.69 -3.09 9.29
N ALA A 172 9.28 -1.93 8.79
CA ALA A 172 7.88 -1.52 8.75
C ALA A 172 7.48 -1.17 7.31
N LEU A 173 6.46 -1.84 6.81
CA LEU A 173 5.92 -1.66 5.47
C LEU A 173 4.50 -1.11 5.53
N SER A 174 4.21 -0.07 4.76
CA SER A 174 2.91 0.60 4.79
C SER A 174 2.26 0.61 3.41
N PHE A 175 0.98 0.24 3.32
CA PHE A 175 0.22 0.32 2.09
C PHE A 175 -0.54 1.64 2.02
N ILE A 176 -0.33 2.35 0.92
CA ILE A 176 -0.89 3.68 0.67
C ILE A 176 -1.81 3.60 -0.54
N SER A 177 -2.96 4.21 -0.46
CA SER A 177 -3.91 4.29 -1.56
C SER A 177 -4.32 5.76 -1.79
N GLY A 178 -4.06 6.27 -3.00
CA GLY A 178 -4.53 7.59 -3.41
C GLY A 178 -4.20 8.73 -2.43
N LYS A 179 -5.24 9.31 -1.81
CA LYS A 179 -5.07 10.48 -0.91
C LYS A 179 -4.36 10.16 0.44
N GLU A 180 -4.14 8.90 0.76
CA GLU A 180 -3.44 8.53 2.01
C GLU A 180 -1.97 8.99 2.03
N VAL A 181 -1.40 9.34 0.88
CA VAL A 181 -0.08 9.98 0.76
C VAL A 181 0.03 11.25 1.64
N TYR A 182 -1.06 12.00 1.82
CA TYR A 182 -1.03 13.19 2.69
C TYR A 182 -0.87 12.81 4.16
N LYS A 183 -1.55 11.74 4.62
CA LYS A 183 -1.38 11.20 5.98
C LYS A 183 0.05 10.69 6.19
N LEU A 184 0.64 10.04 5.20
CA LEU A 184 2.03 9.60 5.28
C LEU A 184 2.99 10.78 5.51
N LYS A 185 2.79 11.91 4.83
CA LYS A 185 3.59 13.13 5.03
C LYS A 185 3.41 13.73 6.43
N ASP A 186 2.23 13.60 7.02
CA ASP A 186 2.00 14.04 8.40
C ASP A 186 2.75 13.13 9.39
N ILE A 187 2.73 11.81 9.16
CA ILE A 187 3.51 10.82 9.91
C ILE A 187 5.02 11.10 9.79
N GLU A 188 5.54 11.35 8.59
CA GLU A 188 6.95 11.69 8.38
C GLU A 188 7.38 12.93 9.17
N ARG A 189 6.53 13.96 9.18
CA ARG A 189 6.76 15.19 9.95
C ARG A 189 6.77 14.92 11.46
N TYR A 190 5.82 14.10 11.93
CA TYR A 190 5.73 13.73 13.34
C TYR A 190 6.92 12.89 13.80
N CYS A 191 7.29 11.87 13.05
CA CYS A 191 8.39 10.96 13.34
C CYS A 191 9.77 11.57 13.04
N LYS A 192 9.83 12.70 12.34
CA LYS A 192 11.07 13.33 11.84
C LYS A 192 11.94 12.37 11.03
N THR A 193 11.32 11.50 10.27
CA THR A 193 11.98 10.49 9.43
C THR A 193 11.37 10.48 8.03
N LYS A 194 12.08 9.92 7.07
CA LYS A 194 11.55 9.68 5.72
C LYS A 194 11.15 8.24 5.57
N ILE A 195 9.97 8.01 5.01
CA ILE A 195 9.49 6.70 4.64
C ILE A 195 9.68 6.54 3.14
N LEU A 196 10.51 5.59 2.72
CA LEU A 196 10.92 5.48 1.32
C LEU A 196 9.89 4.71 0.49
N ALA A 197 9.58 5.20 -0.70
CA ALA A 197 8.76 4.47 -1.65
C ALA A 197 9.51 3.27 -2.20
N LYS A 198 8.84 2.10 -2.28
CA LYS A 198 9.31 0.93 -3.03
C LYS A 198 8.30 0.54 -4.08
N PRO A 199 8.74 0.04 -5.25
CA PRO A 199 7.85 -0.55 -6.24
C PRO A 199 7.23 -1.83 -5.69
N VAL A 200 5.98 -2.10 -6.07
CA VAL A 200 5.33 -3.37 -5.72
C VAL A 200 6.06 -4.50 -6.45
N PRO A 201 6.47 -5.58 -5.74
CA PRO A 201 7.18 -6.68 -6.37
C PRO A 201 6.32 -7.39 -7.42
N SER A 202 6.93 -7.77 -8.53
CA SER A 202 6.31 -8.63 -9.54
C SER A 202 6.22 -10.08 -9.05
N LEU A 203 5.47 -10.93 -9.77
CA LEU A 203 5.46 -12.37 -9.50
C LEU A 203 6.83 -12.99 -9.77
N ASP A 204 7.54 -12.49 -10.76
CA ASP A 204 8.89 -12.96 -11.09
C ASP A 204 9.88 -12.62 -9.97
N ASP A 205 9.76 -11.44 -9.34
CA ASP A 205 10.58 -11.10 -8.17
C ASP A 205 10.34 -12.08 -7.01
N VAL A 206 9.07 -12.46 -6.78
CA VAL A 206 8.71 -13.46 -5.75
C VAL A 206 9.30 -14.83 -6.07
N LYS A 207 9.14 -15.30 -7.34
CA LYS A 207 9.70 -16.58 -7.78
C LYS A 207 11.22 -16.62 -7.61
N ASN A 208 11.91 -15.60 -8.13
CA ASN A 208 13.36 -15.52 -8.03
C ASN A 208 13.84 -15.51 -6.58
N THR A 209 13.22 -14.72 -5.73
CA THR A 209 13.58 -14.66 -4.30
C THR A 209 13.32 -16.00 -3.60
N LYS A 210 12.22 -16.71 -3.89
CA LYS A 210 11.98 -18.05 -3.32
C LYS A 210 13.04 -19.04 -3.76
N VAL A 211 13.43 -19.02 -5.03
CA VAL A 211 14.50 -19.86 -5.57
C VAL A 211 15.83 -19.54 -4.91
N ASP A 212 16.20 -18.27 -4.82
CA ASP A 212 17.45 -17.83 -4.19
C ASP A 212 17.51 -18.24 -2.72
N ASN A 213 16.44 -17.99 -1.96
CA ASN A 213 16.34 -18.40 -0.56
C ASN A 213 16.45 -19.93 -0.37
N MET A 214 15.91 -20.71 -1.31
CA MET A 214 16.03 -22.16 -1.28
C MET A 214 17.47 -22.61 -1.52
N PHE A 215 18.15 -22.02 -2.51
CA PHE A 215 19.56 -22.35 -2.78
C PHE A 215 20.47 -21.94 -1.62
N GLU A 216 20.23 -20.80 -0.96
CA GLU A 216 20.97 -20.42 0.25
C GLU A 216 20.76 -21.43 1.40
N LYS A 217 19.52 -21.92 1.60
CA LYS A 217 19.26 -22.99 2.60
C LYS A 217 19.98 -24.30 2.23
N ILE A 218 19.95 -24.69 0.97
CA ILE A 218 20.67 -25.89 0.48
C ILE A 218 22.17 -25.74 0.75
N LYS A 219 22.74 -24.58 0.40
CA LYS A 219 24.15 -24.28 0.65
C LYS A 219 24.50 -24.36 2.12
N GLN A 220 23.72 -23.75 2.99
CA GLN A 220 23.90 -23.82 4.44
C GLN A 220 23.87 -25.27 4.94
N THR A 221 22.87 -26.05 4.48
CA THR A 221 22.77 -27.49 4.87
C THR A 221 23.96 -28.30 4.42
N ILE A 222 24.54 -27.99 3.25
CA ILE A 222 25.76 -28.63 2.76
C ILE A 222 26.98 -28.26 3.65
N GLU A 223 27.08 -26.97 4.00
CA GLU A 223 28.16 -26.45 4.84
C GLU A 223 28.10 -27.02 6.29
N GLU A 224 26.91 -27.21 6.83
CA GLU A 224 26.70 -27.85 8.14
C GLU A 224 27.10 -29.33 8.15
N GLY A 225 27.12 -29.99 7.02
CA GLY A 225 27.53 -31.36 6.85
C GLY A 225 26.51 -32.39 7.35
N GLY A 226 26.97 -33.61 7.67
CA GLY A 226 26.10 -34.68 8.18
C GLY A 226 25.22 -35.35 7.10
N LEU A 227 25.54 -35.17 5.81
CA LEU A 227 24.72 -35.66 4.70
C LEU A 227 25.05 -37.10 4.26
N THR A 228 26.05 -37.76 4.89
CA THR A 228 26.54 -39.08 4.45
C THR A 228 25.43 -40.13 4.32
N ASP A 229 24.54 -40.20 5.30
CA ASP A 229 23.45 -41.19 5.27
C ASP A 229 22.41 -40.86 4.17
N MET A 230 22.17 -39.58 3.92
CA MET A 230 21.26 -39.14 2.86
C MET A 230 21.86 -39.36 1.46
N VAL A 231 23.19 -39.16 1.32
CA VAL A 231 23.92 -39.46 0.08
C VAL A 231 23.83 -40.95 -0.22
N ASN A 232 24.09 -41.83 0.74
CA ASN A 232 23.99 -43.28 0.55
C ASN A 232 22.58 -43.71 0.15
N LEU A 233 21.55 -43.15 0.76
CA LEU A 233 20.14 -43.37 0.41
C LEU A 233 19.84 -42.97 -1.01
N VAL A 234 20.29 -41.77 -1.44
CA VAL A 234 20.11 -41.27 -2.82
C VAL A 234 20.85 -42.18 -3.81
N GLU A 235 22.10 -42.57 -3.53
CA GLU A 235 22.89 -43.45 -4.40
C GLU A 235 22.25 -44.85 -4.55
N GLU A 236 21.72 -45.41 -3.44
CA GLU A 236 21.02 -46.71 -3.50
C GLU A 236 19.76 -46.62 -4.43
N HIS A 237 18.96 -45.58 -4.33
CA HIS A 237 17.76 -45.42 -5.16
C HIS A 237 18.10 -45.12 -6.63
N VAL A 238 19.07 -44.24 -6.86
CA VAL A 238 19.50 -43.90 -8.25
C VAL A 238 20.07 -45.13 -8.95
N ASN A 239 20.80 -46.04 -8.24
CA ASN A 239 21.34 -47.26 -8.84
C ASN A 239 20.28 -48.32 -9.16
N GLN A 240 19.09 -48.23 -8.59
CA GLN A 240 17.97 -49.17 -8.78
C GLN A 240 16.99 -48.71 -9.87
N GLU A 241 17.03 -47.46 -10.29
CA GLU A 241 16.06 -46.81 -11.15
C GLU A 241 16.73 -46.18 -12.38
N GLU A 242 15.92 -45.79 -13.39
CA GLU A 242 16.41 -45.23 -14.67
C GLU A 242 16.62 -43.67 -14.60
N TYR A 243 16.55 -43.03 -13.43
CA TYR A 243 16.75 -41.58 -13.28
C TYR A 243 18.08 -41.26 -12.63
N THR A 244 18.55 -40.02 -12.83
CA THR A 244 19.82 -39.55 -12.28
C THR A 244 19.66 -38.83 -10.96
N SER A 245 20.73 -38.64 -10.20
CA SER A 245 20.72 -37.76 -9.01
C SER A 245 20.33 -36.32 -9.33
N MET A 246 20.56 -35.85 -10.56
CA MET A 246 20.11 -34.56 -11.04
C MET A 246 18.58 -34.51 -11.20
N ASP A 247 17.98 -35.58 -11.73
CA ASP A 247 16.53 -35.69 -11.90
C ASP A 247 15.87 -35.72 -10.51
N MET A 248 16.44 -36.44 -9.54
CA MET A 248 15.97 -36.46 -8.17
C MET A 248 16.08 -35.06 -7.53
N ALA A 249 17.21 -34.35 -7.69
CA ALA A 249 17.38 -33.01 -7.20
C ALA A 249 16.38 -32.03 -7.82
N ALA A 250 16.13 -32.13 -9.13
CA ALA A 250 15.14 -31.31 -9.82
C ALA A 250 13.71 -31.59 -9.32
N ALA A 251 13.37 -32.87 -9.09
CA ALA A 251 12.07 -33.25 -8.54
C ALA A 251 11.88 -32.74 -7.10
N LEU A 252 12.90 -32.87 -6.26
CA LEU A 252 12.88 -32.32 -4.88
C LEU A 252 12.73 -30.80 -4.88
N LEU A 253 13.45 -30.08 -5.74
CA LEU A 253 13.28 -28.64 -5.92
C LEU A 253 11.85 -28.29 -6.37
N LYS A 254 11.28 -29.01 -7.34
CA LYS A 254 9.89 -28.81 -7.77
C LYS A 254 8.91 -29.04 -6.62
N MET A 255 9.08 -30.08 -5.82
CA MET A 255 8.24 -30.36 -4.63
C MET A 255 8.35 -29.28 -3.57
N LEU A 256 9.55 -28.73 -3.33
CA LEU A 256 9.81 -27.69 -2.33
C LEU A 256 9.32 -26.30 -2.76
N ILE A 257 9.48 -25.97 -4.04
CA ILE A 257 9.02 -24.69 -4.60
C ILE A 257 7.50 -24.71 -4.82
N GLY A 258 6.90 -25.91 -4.97
CA GLY A 258 5.49 -26.11 -5.26
C GLY A 258 5.11 -25.65 -6.66
N ASP A 259 3.81 -25.70 -6.99
CA ASP A 259 3.25 -25.29 -8.30
C ASP A 259 3.34 -23.78 -8.58
N THR A 260 4.09 -23.06 -7.78
CA THR A 260 4.33 -21.61 -7.96
C THR A 260 4.99 -21.33 -9.32
N LEU A 261 5.64 -22.33 -9.93
CA LEU A 261 6.23 -22.23 -11.26
C LEU A 261 5.19 -22.44 -12.38
N GLU A 262 4.08 -23.11 -12.12
CA GLU A 262 3.09 -23.52 -13.14
C GLU A 262 1.84 -22.63 -13.21
N ARG A 263 1.65 -21.66 -12.31
CA ARG A 263 0.54 -20.71 -12.35
C ARG A 263 0.74 -19.59 -13.39
N GLU A 264 1.26 -19.94 -14.57
CA GLU A 264 1.46 -18.96 -15.65
C GLU A 264 0.18 -18.63 -16.43
N ASP A 265 -0.88 -19.47 -16.39
CA ASP A 265 -1.96 -19.38 -17.37
C ASP A 265 -3.29 -18.81 -16.88
N GLU A 266 -3.50 -18.50 -15.58
CA GLU A 266 -4.80 -17.98 -15.09
C GLU A 266 -4.73 -16.67 -14.29
N VAL A 267 -3.56 -16.15 -14.01
CA VAL A 267 -3.48 -14.78 -13.50
C VAL A 267 -3.14 -13.90 -14.69
N GLU A 268 -4.17 -13.24 -15.23
CA GLU A 268 -3.97 -12.05 -16.04
C GLU A 268 -2.71 -11.37 -15.54
N ASN A 269 -1.74 -11.14 -16.42
CA ASN A 269 -0.63 -10.25 -16.16
C ASN A 269 -1.22 -9.02 -15.53
N PHE A 270 -1.31 -9.01 -14.19
CA PHE A 270 -1.46 -7.79 -13.45
C PHE A 270 -0.16 -7.04 -13.72
N HIS A 271 -0.08 -6.43 -14.90
CA HIS A 271 0.67 -5.24 -15.02
C HIS A 271 0.15 -4.39 -13.87
N PHE A 272 0.87 -4.42 -12.75
CA PHE A 272 0.88 -3.29 -11.85
C PHE A 272 1.43 -2.15 -12.72
N ASP A 273 0.56 -1.68 -13.62
CA ASP A 273 0.65 -0.31 -14.03
C ASP A 273 0.69 0.41 -12.69
N ILE A 274 1.88 0.75 -12.29
CA ILE A 274 2.07 1.87 -11.37
C ILE A 274 1.26 2.93 -12.06
N ASP A 275 -0.02 3.04 -11.62
CA ASP A 275 -0.86 4.11 -12.10
C ASP A 275 -0.08 5.39 -11.85
N LYS A 276 0.59 5.80 -12.90
CA LYS A 276 0.77 7.20 -13.09
C LYS A 276 -0.63 7.75 -13.14
N ASP A 277 -1.18 7.96 -11.90
CA ASP A 277 -2.35 8.78 -11.71
C ASP A 277 -3.49 8.45 -12.70
N ASP A 278 -4.38 7.52 -12.31
CA ASP A 278 -5.65 7.25 -13.04
C ASP A 278 -6.51 8.52 -13.16
N SER A 279 -6.08 9.61 -12.50
CA SER A 279 -6.58 10.98 -12.62
C SER A 279 -5.82 11.83 -13.64
N ARG A 280 -4.69 11.40 -14.20
CA ARG A 280 -3.98 12.16 -15.23
C ARG A 280 -4.77 12.09 -16.53
N MET A 281 -5.46 13.18 -16.81
CA MET A 281 -6.03 13.40 -18.13
C MET A 281 -4.94 13.90 -19.08
N VAL A 282 -4.83 13.26 -20.22
CA VAL A 282 -3.99 13.72 -21.34
C VAL A 282 -4.84 14.55 -22.25
N ARG A 283 -4.40 15.76 -22.51
CA ARG A 283 -5.09 16.66 -23.44
C ARG A 283 -4.68 16.32 -24.87
N LEU A 284 -5.67 15.97 -25.66
CA LEU A 284 -5.52 15.66 -27.08
C LEU A 284 -6.09 16.81 -27.93
N PHE A 285 -5.41 17.11 -29.01
CA PHE A 285 -5.84 18.08 -30.02
C PHE A 285 -6.51 17.33 -31.16
N ILE A 286 -7.61 17.90 -31.67
CA ILE A 286 -8.35 17.38 -32.84
C ILE A 286 -8.51 18.53 -33.85
N ASN A 287 -8.21 18.27 -35.10
CA ASN A 287 -8.22 19.24 -36.21
C ASN A 287 -9.64 19.68 -36.70
N ILE A 288 -10.69 19.47 -35.92
CA ILE A 288 -12.07 19.82 -36.24
C ILE A 288 -12.70 20.65 -35.11
N GLY A 289 -13.59 21.60 -35.45
CA GLY A 289 -14.16 22.52 -34.48
C GLY A 289 -15.62 22.95 -34.82
N LYS A 290 -16.06 24.05 -34.22
CA LYS A 290 -17.43 24.55 -34.35
C LYS A 290 -17.80 24.90 -35.79
N LYS A 291 -16.89 25.42 -36.61
CA LYS A 291 -17.10 25.74 -38.02
C LYS A 291 -17.45 24.54 -38.89
N ASP A 292 -17.04 23.35 -38.45
CA ASP A 292 -17.36 22.09 -39.12
C ASP A 292 -18.75 21.55 -38.77
N LYS A 293 -19.58 22.35 -38.07
CA LYS A 293 -20.94 22.01 -37.61
C LYS A 293 -21.00 20.74 -36.75
N ILE A 294 -19.93 20.49 -35.99
CA ILE A 294 -19.75 19.34 -35.08
C ILE A 294 -20.19 19.77 -33.69
N LYS A 295 -20.76 18.84 -32.93
CA LYS A 295 -21.13 19.01 -31.52
C LYS A 295 -20.21 18.15 -30.62
N PRO A 296 -20.05 18.49 -29.34
CA PRO A 296 -19.27 17.66 -28.41
C PRO A 296 -19.69 16.19 -28.39
N SER A 297 -21.00 15.92 -28.52
CA SER A 297 -21.54 14.55 -28.60
C SER A 297 -21.05 13.74 -29.80
N ASN A 298 -20.73 14.39 -30.91
CA ASN A 298 -20.19 13.71 -32.09
C ASN A 298 -18.75 13.26 -31.86
N ILE A 299 -17.95 14.08 -31.16
CA ILE A 299 -16.57 13.75 -30.78
C ILE A 299 -16.57 12.63 -29.74
N LEU A 300 -17.42 12.76 -28.71
CA LEU A 300 -17.60 11.73 -27.68
C LEU A 300 -17.98 10.37 -28.29
N GLY A 301 -18.97 10.37 -29.20
CA GLY A 301 -19.44 9.18 -29.87
C GLY A 301 -18.37 8.53 -30.76
N ALA A 302 -17.59 9.34 -31.49
CA ALA A 302 -16.50 8.83 -32.32
C ALA A 302 -15.38 8.21 -31.46
N ILE A 303 -14.95 8.91 -30.41
CA ILE A 303 -13.92 8.38 -29.50
C ILE A 303 -14.39 7.06 -28.87
N ALA A 304 -15.61 7.01 -28.33
CA ALA A 304 -16.14 5.81 -27.69
C ALA A 304 -16.32 4.64 -28.68
N GLY A 305 -16.85 4.94 -29.88
CA GLY A 305 -17.10 3.94 -30.89
C GLY A 305 -15.83 3.34 -31.49
N GLU A 306 -14.87 4.18 -31.87
CA GLU A 306 -13.65 3.72 -32.57
C GLU A 306 -12.60 3.15 -31.62
N SER A 307 -12.45 3.71 -30.42
CA SER A 307 -11.46 3.22 -29.47
C SER A 307 -11.98 2.12 -28.52
N GLY A 308 -13.31 1.93 -28.44
CA GLY A 308 -13.95 1.05 -27.47
C GLY A 308 -13.83 1.53 -26.03
N MET A 309 -13.43 2.78 -25.80
CA MET A 309 -13.34 3.38 -24.47
C MET A 309 -14.74 3.81 -24.00
N PRO A 310 -15.15 3.52 -22.75
CA PRO A 310 -16.41 4.00 -22.21
C PRO A 310 -16.50 5.53 -22.26
N GLY A 311 -17.54 6.08 -22.91
CA GLY A 311 -17.71 7.54 -23.09
C GLY A 311 -17.71 8.34 -21.78
N LYS A 312 -18.11 7.73 -20.66
CA LYS A 312 -18.07 8.33 -19.31
C LYS A 312 -16.66 8.66 -18.81
N LEU A 313 -15.62 8.10 -19.42
CA LEU A 313 -14.22 8.35 -19.09
C LEU A 313 -13.63 9.52 -19.86
N VAL A 314 -14.31 10.04 -20.89
CA VAL A 314 -13.90 11.24 -21.62
C VAL A 314 -14.14 12.44 -20.71
N GLY A 315 -13.08 13.23 -20.49
CA GLY A 315 -13.13 14.44 -19.67
C GLY A 315 -13.68 15.66 -20.41
N ALA A 316 -13.08 16.82 -20.18
CA ALA A 316 -13.52 18.06 -20.82
C ALA A 316 -13.32 18.03 -22.34
N ILE A 317 -14.32 18.52 -23.08
CA ILE A 317 -14.28 18.72 -24.54
C ILE A 317 -14.39 20.22 -24.80
N ASP A 318 -13.26 20.86 -25.07
CA ASP A 318 -13.16 22.29 -25.31
C ASP A 318 -13.15 22.56 -26.82
N MET A 319 -14.32 22.92 -27.38
CA MET A 319 -14.46 23.19 -28.82
C MET A 319 -14.14 24.66 -29.15
N MET A 320 -13.15 24.83 -30.00
CA MET A 320 -12.80 26.10 -30.63
C MET A 320 -13.41 26.18 -32.04
N ASP A 321 -13.18 27.28 -32.76
CA ASP A 321 -13.74 27.48 -34.08
C ASP A 321 -13.27 26.45 -35.11
N ASN A 322 -11.96 26.13 -35.12
CA ASN A 322 -11.34 25.29 -36.13
C ASN A 322 -10.74 23.98 -35.57
N TYR A 323 -10.71 23.82 -34.26
CA TYR A 323 -10.11 22.64 -33.58
C TYR A 323 -10.79 22.40 -32.24
N THR A 324 -10.52 21.24 -31.66
CA THR A 324 -11.05 20.85 -30.34
C THR A 324 -9.96 20.25 -29.49
N PHE A 325 -9.99 20.55 -28.21
CA PHE A 325 -9.24 19.79 -27.23
C PHE A 325 -10.17 18.82 -26.51
N VAL A 326 -9.69 17.61 -26.26
CA VAL A 326 -10.40 16.61 -25.45
C VAL A 326 -9.45 16.01 -24.43
N ASP A 327 -9.91 15.90 -23.20
CA ASP A 327 -9.16 15.28 -22.14
C ASP A 327 -9.56 13.80 -22.05
N VAL A 328 -8.60 12.89 -22.13
CA VAL A 328 -8.80 11.45 -21.98
C VAL A 328 -7.83 10.89 -20.93
N PRO A 329 -8.21 9.82 -20.20
CA PRO A 329 -7.29 9.18 -19.27
C PRO A 329 -6.00 8.75 -19.96
N ALA A 330 -4.86 8.97 -19.32
CA ALA A 330 -3.54 8.69 -19.88
C ALA A 330 -3.40 7.25 -20.39
N ILE A 331 -4.02 6.30 -19.67
CA ILE A 331 -4.05 4.87 -20.00
C ILE A 331 -4.75 4.56 -21.34
N HIS A 332 -5.68 5.42 -21.77
CA HIS A 332 -6.41 5.25 -23.02
C HIS A 332 -5.88 6.14 -24.15
N ALA A 333 -5.02 7.12 -23.86
CA ALA A 333 -4.60 8.15 -24.79
C ALA A 333 -3.97 7.58 -26.07
N GLU A 334 -3.09 6.60 -25.97
CA GLU A 334 -2.43 5.97 -27.13
C GLU A 334 -3.40 5.14 -27.98
N LYS A 335 -4.27 4.37 -27.32
CA LYS A 335 -5.33 3.61 -28.00
C LYS A 335 -6.29 4.52 -28.76
N VAL A 336 -6.70 5.63 -28.12
CA VAL A 336 -7.57 6.64 -28.73
C VAL A 336 -6.86 7.31 -29.92
N LEU A 337 -5.60 7.71 -29.77
CA LEU A 337 -4.83 8.32 -30.86
C LEU A 337 -4.72 7.38 -32.07
N LYS A 338 -4.41 6.10 -31.84
CA LYS A 338 -4.30 5.11 -32.91
C LYS A 338 -5.65 4.90 -33.61
N ALA A 339 -6.72 4.68 -32.86
CA ALA A 339 -8.04 4.43 -33.41
C ALA A 339 -8.58 5.64 -34.19
N MET A 340 -8.41 6.86 -33.65
CA MET A 340 -8.94 8.07 -34.27
C MET A 340 -8.15 8.53 -35.50
N ASN A 341 -6.90 8.16 -35.65
CA ASN A 341 -6.07 8.48 -36.83
C ASN A 341 -6.19 7.44 -37.95
N ASP A 342 -6.88 6.31 -37.72
CA ASP A 342 -7.08 5.24 -38.70
C ASP A 342 -8.28 5.52 -39.60
N ASN A 343 -8.15 6.59 -40.44
CA ASN A 343 -9.15 7.02 -41.44
C ASN A 343 -10.55 7.38 -40.89
N VAL A 344 -10.67 7.75 -39.60
CA VAL A 344 -11.94 8.12 -38.99
C VAL A 344 -12.45 9.45 -39.56
N GLN A 345 -13.75 9.49 -39.88
CA GLN A 345 -14.43 10.70 -40.32
C GLN A 345 -15.57 11.06 -39.36
N ILE A 346 -15.66 12.33 -38.97
CA ILE A 346 -16.79 12.87 -38.22
C ILE A 346 -17.54 13.82 -39.14
N LYS A 347 -18.80 13.50 -39.47
CA LYS A 347 -19.64 14.25 -40.44
C LYS A 347 -18.93 14.54 -41.77
N GLY A 348 -18.20 13.53 -42.30
CA GLY A 348 -17.52 13.62 -43.59
C GLY A 348 -16.19 14.38 -43.56
N ARG A 349 -15.74 14.83 -42.42
CA ARG A 349 -14.38 15.40 -42.23
C ARG A 349 -13.44 14.41 -41.62
N ARG A 350 -12.28 14.22 -42.23
CA ARG A 350 -11.21 13.38 -41.71
C ARG A 350 -10.65 13.96 -40.43
N VAL A 351 -10.56 13.12 -39.40
CA VAL A 351 -10.03 13.48 -38.12
C VAL A 351 -8.52 13.23 -38.10
N ASN A 352 -7.77 14.16 -37.54
CA ASN A 352 -6.38 13.97 -37.14
C ASN A 352 -6.25 14.39 -35.68
N MET A 353 -5.68 13.51 -34.85
CA MET A 353 -5.57 13.68 -33.41
C MET A 353 -4.12 13.59 -32.98
N GLU A 354 -3.69 14.51 -32.10
CA GLU A 354 -2.32 14.60 -31.59
C GLU A 354 -2.32 14.89 -30.10
N LYS A 355 -1.22 14.56 -29.40
CA LYS A 355 -1.03 15.01 -28.01
C LYS A 355 -0.79 16.52 -28.01
N ALA A 356 -1.60 17.27 -27.25
CA ALA A 356 -1.42 18.71 -27.13
C ALA A 356 -0.11 19.01 -26.38
N ASN A 357 0.78 19.78 -26.97
CA ASN A 357 1.98 20.26 -26.30
C ASN A 357 1.60 21.21 -25.15
N GLN A 358 2.02 20.93 -23.92
CA GLN A 358 1.84 21.82 -22.77
C GLN A 358 2.74 23.07 -22.89
N THR A 359 2.35 24.03 -23.72
CA THR A 359 2.78 25.40 -23.55
C THR A 359 1.88 26.04 -22.51
N ARG A 360 2.41 26.36 -21.33
CA ARG A 360 1.75 27.16 -20.29
C ARG A 360 1.33 28.51 -20.87
N GLY A 361 0.13 28.61 -21.39
CA GLY A 361 -0.50 29.87 -21.74
C GLY A 361 -0.88 30.61 -20.47
N LYS A 362 -0.14 31.67 -20.13
CA LYS A 362 -0.56 32.67 -19.14
C LYS A 362 -1.88 33.29 -19.61
N SER A 363 -2.95 33.04 -18.90
CA SER A 363 -4.22 33.74 -19.09
C SER A 363 -4.04 35.20 -18.67
N HIS A 364 -3.94 36.10 -19.65
CA HIS A 364 -4.09 37.52 -19.43
C HIS A 364 -5.59 37.86 -19.33
N GLY A 365 -6.10 37.81 -18.12
CA GLY A 365 -7.36 38.44 -17.77
C GLY A 365 -7.19 39.95 -17.64
N LYS A 366 -7.39 40.70 -18.69
CA LYS A 366 -7.55 42.16 -18.62
C LYS A 366 -8.97 42.49 -18.13
N SER A 367 -9.07 42.71 -16.83
CA SER A 367 -10.18 43.43 -16.24
C SER A 367 -10.02 44.93 -16.54
N LYS A 368 -10.85 45.48 -17.44
CA LYS A 368 -11.01 46.91 -17.62
C LYS A 368 -11.90 47.45 -16.52
N HIS A 369 -11.31 48.00 -15.46
CA HIS A 369 -12.01 48.94 -14.60
C HIS A 369 -11.93 50.35 -15.22
N LYS A 370 -13.08 50.85 -15.66
CA LYS A 370 -13.31 52.24 -15.99
C LYS A 370 -13.25 53.06 -14.72
N ASN A 371 -12.21 53.88 -14.56
CA ASN A 371 -12.23 55.03 -13.68
C ASN A 371 -13.19 56.08 -14.29
N ARG A 372 -14.18 56.46 -13.55
CA ARG A 372 -14.95 57.67 -13.73
C ARG A 372 -14.49 58.68 -12.71
N ASP A 373 -13.69 59.64 -13.14
CA ASP A 373 -13.48 60.93 -12.47
C ASP A 373 -14.81 61.60 -12.19
N LYS A 374 -14.97 62.03 -10.94
CA LYS A 374 -15.77 63.18 -10.59
C LYS A 374 -15.03 64.02 -9.55
N SER A 375 -14.38 65.06 -10.05
CA SER A 375 -14.03 66.23 -9.31
C SER A 375 -15.24 66.91 -8.69
N LYS A 376 -15.11 67.41 -7.47
CA LYS A 376 -15.62 68.67 -6.94
C LYS A 376 -15.18 68.77 -5.48
N LYS A 377 -14.23 69.63 -5.19
CA LYS A 377 -14.38 71.07 -4.84
C LYS A 377 -15.02 71.29 -3.46
N ASN A 378 -14.23 71.89 -2.66
CA ASN A 378 -14.44 72.98 -1.71
C ASN A 378 -14.59 72.67 -0.24
N ARG A 379 -13.65 73.36 0.48
CA ARG A 379 -13.84 74.31 1.61
C ARG A 379 -14.39 73.65 2.87
N ASP A 380 -13.76 73.75 3.97
CA ASP A 380 -13.02 74.86 4.67
C ASP A 380 -11.93 74.23 5.56
#